data_1a1851abde3d9969aa6f8c5120d2c861
#
_entry.id   1a1851abde3d9969aa6f8c5120d2c861
#
_cell.length_a   1.000
_cell.length_b   1.000
_cell.length_c   1.000
_cell.angle_alpha   90.00
_cell.angle_beta   90.00
_cell.angle_gamma   90.00
#
_symmetry.space_group_name_H-M   'P 1'
#
loop_
_entity.id
_entity.type
_entity.pdbx_description
1 polymer ?
#
loop_
_entity_poly.entity_id
_entity_poly.type
_entity_poly.pdbx_seq_one_letter_code
_entity_poly.pdbx_strand_id
1 'polypeptide(L)'
;MPVLRSIRARLSAEQPLAGVRIGACLHVTAETANLVLALRAGGAEVHLCAANPYVTQHDVAEALGEHVHVGDYRDGLAAVAAAEPDLVLDDGAELIAALHGSGLRGATEETRSGLVHLRTLDVQCPVLAVNEAASERGINDRFGTGQSALDGIVGATHMLLAGQTVVVLGYGWSGLGVALRARGAGASVIVCEVDPIRALEARMEGFEVLPSLEAAARGDVFITVTGSRDVLRAEHFTRMKDGAVLANAGHFDVEISLADLRALAGDRHAQALPLVEQYEVEDGRRLNLLARGQVVNLAAAQGHPAAVMDVSFALQALSAVHLASADALAPGVQAVPASIDDEVARLKLVSLGVEIDVETPGQQAYRGRWSPA
;
A
#
# COMPACT_ATOMS: atom_id res chain seq x y z
N MET A 1 -6.05 -17.34 1.01
CA MET A 1 -5.52 -16.67 2.24
C MET A 1 -5.55 -17.66 3.41
N PRO A 2 -4.58 -18.56 3.50
CA PRO A 2 -4.57 -19.61 4.51
C PRO A 2 -4.32 -19.11 5.95
N VAL A 3 -3.49 -18.08 6.12
CA VAL A 3 -3.20 -17.48 7.42
C VAL A 3 -4.47 -16.85 7.99
N LEU A 4 -5.11 -15.98 7.22
CA LEU A 4 -6.34 -15.32 7.63
C LEU A 4 -7.48 -16.32 7.86
N ARG A 5 -7.51 -17.44 7.11
CA ARG A 5 -8.48 -18.53 7.35
C ARG A 5 -8.25 -19.20 8.71
N SER A 6 -7.00 -19.44 9.09
CA SER A 6 -6.64 -19.97 10.41
C SER A 6 -7.03 -19.01 11.53
N ILE A 7 -6.72 -17.73 11.36
CA ILE A 7 -7.12 -16.68 12.31
C ILE A 7 -8.65 -16.60 12.40
N ARG A 8 -9.38 -16.60 11.27
CA ARG A 8 -10.84 -16.59 11.26
C ARG A 8 -11.44 -17.77 12.05
N ALA A 9 -10.88 -18.97 11.92
CA ALA A 9 -11.36 -20.14 12.68
C ALA A 9 -11.19 -19.94 14.19
N ARG A 10 -10.05 -19.40 14.63
CA ARG A 10 -9.79 -19.04 16.02
C ARG A 10 -10.74 -17.94 16.51
N LEU A 11 -10.89 -16.85 15.78
CA LEU A 11 -11.79 -15.76 16.12
C LEU A 11 -13.24 -16.22 16.25
N SER A 12 -13.68 -17.11 15.36
CA SER A 12 -15.03 -17.70 15.42
C SER A 12 -15.27 -18.52 16.68
N ALA A 13 -14.24 -19.19 17.19
CA ALA A 13 -14.35 -19.99 18.42
C ALA A 13 -14.30 -19.13 19.70
N GLU A 14 -13.47 -18.10 19.72
CA GLU A 14 -13.16 -17.28 20.89
C GLU A 14 -14.05 -16.03 21.02
N GLN A 15 -14.63 -15.53 19.91
CA GLN A 15 -15.49 -14.34 19.85
C GLN A 15 -14.88 -13.09 20.52
N PRO A 16 -13.59 -12.75 20.30
CA PRO A 16 -12.93 -11.67 21.03
C PRO A 16 -13.41 -10.28 20.66
N LEU A 17 -14.16 -10.15 19.57
CA LEU A 17 -14.72 -8.90 19.06
C LEU A 17 -16.24 -8.80 19.29
N ALA A 18 -16.82 -9.65 20.14
CA ALA A 18 -18.25 -9.61 20.43
C ALA A 18 -18.67 -8.25 20.98
N GLY A 19 -19.65 -7.61 20.30
CA GLY A 19 -20.16 -6.29 20.67
C GLY A 19 -19.26 -5.11 20.26
N VAL A 20 -18.19 -5.34 19.51
CA VAL A 20 -17.32 -4.28 18.97
C VAL A 20 -17.82 -3.84 17.60
N ARG A 21 -17.99 -2.56 17.38
CA ARG A 21 -18.25 -1.95 16.07
C ARG A 21 -16.94 -1.50 15.44
N ILE A 22 -16.69 -1.97 14.24
CA ILE A 22 -15.47 -1.64 13.47
C ILE A 22 -15.88 -0.82 12.25
N GLY A 23 -15.35 0.39 12.14
CA GLY A 23 -15.37 1.18 10.91
C GLY A 23 -14.14 0.87 10.08
N ALA A 24 -14.32 0.62 8.79
CA ALA A 24 -13.20 0.37 7.89
C ALA A 24 -13.27 1.28 6.67
N CYS A 25 -12.16 1.94 6.34
CA CYS A 25 -11.96 2.65 5.07
C CYS A 25 -10.81 1.97 4.34
N LEU A 26 -11.15 1.02 3.46
CA LEU A 26 -10.19 0.13 2.79
C LEU A 26 -10.56 -0.02 1.31
N HIS A 27 -9.61 -0.45 0.48
CA HIS A 27 -9.94 -0.84 -0.90
C HIS A 27 -10.87 -2.06 -0.89
N VAL A 28 -12.03 -1.96 -1.55
CA VAL A 28 -13.04 -3.03 -1.58
C VAL A 28 -12.66 -4.05 -2.65
N THR A 29 -11.96 -5.10 -2.23
CA THR A 29 -11.50 -6.22 -3.06
C THR A 29 -11.89 -7.57 -2.44
N ALA A 30 -11.71 -8.65 -3.18
CA ALA A 30 -11.95 -10.01 -2.68
C ALA A 30 -11.10 -10.33 -1.44
N GLU A 31 -9.89 -9.76 -1.35
CA GLU A 31 -9.00 -9.90 -0.20
C GLU A 31 -9.58 -9.19 1.03
N THR A 32 -10.05 -7.95 0.87
CA THR A 32 -10.71 -7.18 1.93
C THR A 32 -11.96 -7.86 2.43
N ALA A 33 -12.72 -8.51 1.54
CA ALA A 33 -13.88 -9.31 1.95
C ALA A 33 -13.49 -10.42 2.93
N ASN A 34 -12.34 -11.07 2.72
CA ASN A 34 -11.85 -12.10 3.64
C ASN A 34 -11.50 -11.53 5.02
N LEU A 35 -10.94 -10.31 5.10
CA LEU A 35 -10.71 -9.62 6.38
C LEU A 35 -12.04 -9.32 7.08
N VAL A 36 -12.99 -8.70 6.38
CA VAL A 36 -14.33 -8.39 6.92
C VAL A 36 -15.02 -9.65 7.47
N LEU A 37 -14.98 -10.75 6.70
CA LEU A 37 -15.54 -12.02 7.14
C LEU A 37 -14.81 -12.63 8.34
N ALA A 38 -13.50 -12.39 8.49
CA ALA A 38 -12.76 -12.84 9.67
C ALA A 38 -13.13 -12.03 10.91
N LEU A 39 -13.25 -10.71 10.80
CA LEU A 39 -13.67 -9.83 11.89
C LEU A 39 -15.11 -10.12 12.33
N ARG A 40 -16.04 -10.27 11.36
CA ARG A 40 -17.43 -10.67 11.63
C ARG A 40 -17.51 -12.05 12.31
N ALA A 41 -16.68 -13.01 11.91
CA ALA A 41 -16.59 -14.30 12.58
C ALA A 41 -16.13 -14.19 14.03
N GLY A 42 -15.34 -13.18 14.37
CA GLY A 42 -14.93 -12.85 15.74
C GLY A 42 -15.98 -12.09 16.55
N GLY A 43 -17.15 -11.83 16.00
CA GLY A 43 -18.28 -11.18 16.67
C GLY A 43 -18.39 -9.67 16.42
N ALA A 44 -17.53 -9.09 15.56
CA ALA A 44 -17.61 -7.67 15.24
C ALA A 44 -18.77 -7.31 14.30
N GLU A 45 -19.38 -6.16 14.51
CA GLU A 45 -20.18 -5.46 13.50
C GLU A 45 -19.22 -4.61 12.65
N VAL A 46 -19.17 -4.84 11.33
CA VAL A 46 -18.19 -4.18 10.45
C VAL A 46 -18.91 -3.32 9.41
N HIS A 47 -18.62 -2.02 9.43
CA HIS A 47 -19.03 -1.03 8.44
C HIS A 47 -17.83 -0.67 7.56
N LEU A 48 -17.95 -0.83 6.26
CA LEU A 48 -16.87 -0.64 5.29
C LEU A 48 -17.23 0.45 4.29
N CYS A 49 -16.33 1.40 4.05
CA CYS A 49 -16.36 2.28 2.87
C CYS A 49 -15.13 2.08 2.00
N ALA A 50 -15.27 2.46 0.74
CA ALA A 50 -14.19 2.33 -0.24
C ALA A 50 -13.17 3.47 -0.06
N ALA A 51 -11.92 3.13 0.23
CA ALA A 51 -10.82 4.10 0.28
C ALA A 51 -10.55 4.77 -1.08
N ASN A 52 -10.84 4.07 -2.17
CA ASN A 52 -10.80 4.63 -3.51
C ASN A 52 -11.94 4.05 -4.37
N PRO A 53 -12.94 4.85 -4.74
CA PRO A 53 -14.08 4.39 -5.55
C PRO A 53 -13.70 3.85 -6.95
N TYR A 54 -12.59 4.35 -7.54
CA TYR A 54 -12.16 3.95 -8.88
C TYR A 54 -11.62 2.51 -8.97
N VAL A 55 -11.25 1.93 -7.81
CA VAL A 55 -10.67 0.57 -7.74
C VAL A 55 -11.57 -0.41 -6.98
N THR A 56 -12.82 -0.02 -6.73
CA THR A 56 -13.81 -0.82 -6.02
C THR A 56 -14.34 -1.97 -6.87
N GLN A 57 -14.31 -3.20 -6.34
CA GLN A 57 -14.99 -4.36 -6.92
C GLN A 57 -16.45 -4.41 -6.45
N HIS A 58 -17.38 -3.97 -7.29
CA HIS A 58 -18.80 -3.81 -6.93
C HIS A 58 -19.50 -5.14 -6.62
N ASP A 59 -19.13 -6.20 -7.28
CA ASP A 59 -19.62 -7.56 -7.02
C ASP A 59 -19.21 -8.07 -5.63
N VAL A 60 -18.03 -7.71 -5.19
CA VAL A 60 -17.56 -8.00 -3.83
C VAL A 60 -18.33 -7.18 -2.79
N ALA A 61 -18.56 -5.90 -3.07
CA ALA A 61 -19.35 -5.04 -2.19
C ALA A 61 -20.78 -5.59 -2.02
N GLU A 62 -21.41 -6.00 -3.12
CA GLU A 62 -22.74 -6.62 -3.13
C GLU A 62 -22.76 -7.92 -2.32
N ALA A 63 -21.74 -8.77 -2.51
CA ALA A 63 -21.62 -10.05 -1.78
C ALA A 63 -21.40 -9.88 -0.27
N LEU A 64 -20.77 -8.80 0.17
CA LEU A 64 -20.60 -8.47 1.59
C LEU A 64 -21.89 -7.95 2.23
N GLY A 65 -22.83 -7.44 1.43
CA GLY A 65 -24.17 -7.04 1.84
C GLY A 65 -24.23 -5.72 2.57
N GLU A 66 -25.14 -5.63 3.55
CA GLU A 66 -25.38 -4.42 4.35
C GLU A 66 -24.12 -3.93 5.04
N HIS A 67 -24.04 -2.62 5.30
CA HIS A 67 -22.92 -1.91 5.91
C HIS A 67 -21.66 -1.77 5.01
N VAL A 68 -21.80 -1.99 3.68
CA VAL A 68 -20.75 -1.69 2.71
C VAL A 68 -21.17 -0.50 1.84
N HIS A 69 -20.44 0.60 1.99
CA HIS A 69 -20.75 1.87 1.35
C HIS A 69 -19.78 2.11 0.18
N VAL A 70 -20.30 1.92 -1.04
CA VAL A 70 -19.58 2.19 -2.29
C VAL A 70 -20.30 3.29 -3.05
N GLY A 71 -19.58 4.16 -3.72
CA GLY A 71 -20.13 5.32 -4.42
C GLY A 71 -19.30 6.56 -4.17
N ASP A 72 -19.92 7.67 -3.79
CA ASP A 72 -19.16 8.86 -3.43
C ASP A 72 -18.33 8.61 -2.16
N TYR A 73 -17.07 9.02 -2.24
CA TYR A 73 -16.09 8.77 -1.17
C TYR A 73 -16.50 9.43 0.16
N ARG A 74 -16.96 10.69 0.10
CA ARG A 74 -17.34 11.45 1.29
C ARG A 74 -18.62 10.90 1.93
N ASP A 75 -19.57 10.47 1.11
CA ASP A 75 -20.80 9.84 1.58
C ASP A 75 -20.48 8.51 2.28
N GLY A 76 -19.54 7.72 1.74
CA GLY A 76 -19.07 6.49 2.35
C GLY A 76 -18.41 6.72 3.71
N LEU A 77 -17.48 7.67 3.81
CA LEU A 77 -16.85 8.06 5.06
C LEU A 77 -17.88 8.53 6.10
N ALA A 78 -18.84 9.39 5.68
CA ALA A 78 -19.89 9.88 6.56
C ALA A 78 -20.80 8.75 7.06
N ALA A 79 -21.14 7.78 6.22
CA ALA A 79 -21.97 6.64 6.60
C ALA A 79 -21.26 5.74 7.63
N VAL A 80 -19.97 5.45 7.44
CA VAL A 80 -19.18 4.69 8.42
C VAL A 80 -19.00 5.46 9.72
N ALA A 81 -18.75 6.76 9.66
CA ALA A 81 -18.64 7.60 10.85
C ALA A 81 -19.96 7.67 11.65
N ALA A 82 -21.11 7.71 10.95
CA ALA A 82 -22.43 7.71 11.58
C ALA A 82 -22.78 6.38 12.29
N ALA A 83 -22.06 5.29 12.00
CA ALA A 83 -22.19 4.04 12.73
C ALA A 83 -21.52 4.09 14.11
N GLU A 84 -20.84 5.17 14.47
CA GLU A 84 -20.11 5.36 15.74
C GLU A 84 -19.22 4.17 16.09
N PRO A 85 -18.18 3.85 15.29
CA PRO A 85 -17.33 2.70 15.50
C PRO A 85 -16.49 2.83 16.77
N ASP A 86 -16.26 1.70 17.44
CA ASP A 86 -15.32 1.60 18.57
C ASP A 86 -13.86 1.56 18.09
N LEU A 87 -13.62 0.87 16.96
CA LEU A 87 -12.31 0.72 16.32
C LEU A 87 -12.37 1.13 14.85
N VAL A 88 -11.25 1.60 14.32
CA VAL A 88 -11.11 1.95 12.91
C VAL A 88 -9.97 1.17 12.27
N LEU A 89 -10.19 0.64 11.06
CA LEU A 89 -9.17 0.14 10.16
C LEU A 89 -9.11 1.09 8.96
N ASP A 90 -7.98 1.75 8.75
CA ASP A 90 -7.86 2.82 7.75
C ASP A 90 -6.72 2.58 6.77
N ASP A 91 -6.92 3.11 5.58
CA ASP A 91 -5.97 3.09 4.47
C ASP A 91 -5.89 4.51 3.87
N GLY A 92 -5.03 5.34 4.46
CA GLY A 92 -4.85 6.76 4.14
C GLY A 92 -5.19 7.73 5.26
N ALA A 93 -5.62 7.25 6.42
CA ALA A 93 -5.91 8.00 7.65
C ALA A 93 -7.11 8.96 7.60
N GLU A 94 -7.96 8.89 6.57
CA GLU A 94 -9.07 9.86 6.42
C GLU A 94 -10.24 9.56 7.35
N LEU A 95 -10.55 8.28 7.60
CA LEU A 95 -11.59 7.91 8.56
C LEU A 95 -11.15 8.19 10.01
N ILE A 96 -9.87 7.91 10.35
CA ILE A 96 -9.30 8.26 11.65
C ILE A 96 -9.36 9.78 11.87
N ALA A 97 -9.00 10.57 10.85
CA ALA A 97 -9.05 12.03 10.93
C ALA A 97 -10.50 12.55 11.05
N ALA A 98 -11.45 11.97 10.32
CA ALA A 98 -12.86 12.32 10.38
C ALA A 98 -13.48 12.04 11.77
N LEU A 99 -13.01 11.00 12.46
CA LEU A 99 -13.45 10.59 13.79
C LEU A 99 -12.56 11.12 14.93
N HIS A 100 -11.68 12.08 14.64
CA HIS A 100 -10.82 12.68 15.64
C HIS A 100 -11.64 13.29 16.80
N GLY A 101 -11.33 12.88 18.02
CA GLY A 101 -12.05 13.36 19.22
C GLY A 101 -13.40 12.70 19.49
N SER A 102 -13.82 11.69 18.71
CA SER A 102 -15.11 10.97 18.91
C SER A 102 -15.07 9.92 20.04
N GLY A 103 -13.92 9.68 20.65
CA GLY A 103 -13.77 8.67 21.71
C GLY A 103 -13.46 7.26 21.19
N LEU A 104 -12.84 7.14 20.01
CA LEU A 104 -12.34 5.87 19.49
C LEU A 104 -11.46 5.15 20.50
N ARG A 105 -11.67 3.84 20.67
CA ARG A 105 -10.83 2.97 21.50
C ARG A 105 -9.47 2.70 20.86
N GLY A 106 -9.38 2.73 19.52
CA GLY A 106 -8.15 2.56 18.79
C GLY A 106 -8.36 2.45 17.28
N ALA A 107 -7.25 2.48 16.55
CA ALA A 107 -7.26 2.33 15.11
C ALA A 107 -6.02 1.59 14.59
N THR A 108 -6.07 1.16 13.33
CA THR A 108 -4.92 0.67 12.57
C THR A 108 -4.77 1.50 11.30
N GLU A 109 -3.53 1.69 10.84
CA GLU A 109 -3.24 2.38 9.58
C GLU A 109 -2.36 1.50 8.69
N GLU A 110 -2.84 1.26 7.46
CA GLU A 110 -2.23 0.37 6.47
C GLU A 110 -1.14 1.06 5.64
N THR A 111 -1.19 2.41 5.49
CA THR A 111 -0.34 3.12 4.54
C THR A 111 0.70 4.02 5.21
N ARG A 112 1.86 4.14 4.53
CA ARG A 112 2.88 5.10 4.95
C ARG A 112 2.38 6.55 4.88
N SER A 113 1.61 6.90 3.84
CA SER A 113 1.07 8.25 3.67
C SER A 113 0.13 8.64 4.82
N GLY A 114 -0.77 7.73 5.21
CA GLY A 114 -1.63 7.90 6.37
C GLY A 114 -0.84 8.08 7.66
N LEU A 115 0.17 7.24 7.91
CA LEU A 115 1.03 7.36 9.09
C LEU A 115 1.79 8.70 9.15
N VAL A 116 2.27 9.22 8.01
CA VAL A 116 2.91 10.54 7.94
C VAL A 116 1.90 11.62 8.33
N HIS A 117 0.68 11.54 7.83
CA HIS A 117 -0.40 12.48 8.16
C HIS A 117 -0.76 12.39 9.66
N LEU A 118 -1.02 11.20 10.18
CA LEU A 118 -1.38 10.99 11.60
C LEU A 118 -0.31 11.50 12.57
N ARG A 119 0.97 11.42 12.22
CA ARG A 119 2.06 11.97 13.06
C ARG A 119 2.09 13.50 13.13
N THR A 120 1.36 14.19 12.26
CA THR A 120 1.17 15.64 12.33
C THR A 120 -0.06 16.04 13.14
N LEU A 121 -0.92 15.08 13.46
CA LEU A 121 -2.13 15.27 14.25
C LEU A 121 -1.88 14.88 15.72
N ASP A 122 -2.56 15.56 16.65
CA ASP A 122 -2.63 15.17 18.07
C ASP A 122 -3.69 14.08 18.25
N VAL A 123 -3.38 12.86 17.74
CA VAL A 123 -4.33 11.75 17.73
C VAL A 123 -4.65 11.30 19.16
N GLN A 124 -5.93 11.27 19.50
CA GLN A 124 -6.42 11.03 20.87
C GLN A 124 -6.68 9.56 21.20
N CYS A 125 -6.46 8.64 20.25
CA CYS A 125 -6.56 7.19 20.46
C CYS A 125 -5.26 6.50 20.08
N PRO A 126 -5.01 5.26 20.54
CA PRO A 126 -3.90 4.44 20.03
C PRO A 126 -4.12 4.09 18.56
N VAL A 127 -3.09 4.28 17.72
CA VAL A 127 -3.09 3.86 16.32
C VAL A 127 -1.93 2.91 16.07
N LEU A 128 -2.22 1.66 15.73
CA LEU A 128 -1.20 0.69 15.38
C LEU A 128 -0.76 0.87 13.92
N ALA A 129 0.53 1.13 13.73
CA ALA A 129 1.15 1.36 12.43
C ALA A 129 1.40 0.03 11.71
N VAL A 130 0.36 -0.56 11.10
CA VAL A 130 0.46 -1.85 10.38
C VAL A 130 1.46 -1.76 9.26
N ASN A 131 1.48 -0.67 8.49
CA ASN A 131 2.48 -0.45 7.44
C ASN A 131 3.94 -0.53 7.94
N GLU A 132 4.18 -0.35 9.24
CA GLU A 132 5.53 -0.38 9.81
C GLU A 132 5.94 -1.74 10.39
N ALA A 133 5.05 -2.73 10.41
CA ALA A 133 5.40 -4.09 10.77
C ALA A 133 6.47 -4.66 9.83
N ALA A 134 7.36 -5.50 10.34
CA ALA A 134 8.49 -6.02 9.56
C ALA A 134 8.01 -6.94 8.43
N SER A 135 6.99 -7.77 8.70
CA SER A 135 6.38 -8.63 7.69
C SER A 135 5.61 -7.82 6.63
N GLU A 136 4.97 -6.70 7.01
CA GLU A 136 4.30 -5.82 6.06
C GLU A 136 5.30 -5.19 5.10
N ARG A 137 6.32 -4.52 5.60
CA ARG A 137 7.37 -3.90 4.78
C ARG A 137 8.13 -4.92 3.92
N GLY A 138 8.50 -6.05 4.53
CA GLY A 138 9.31 -7.08 3.88
C GLY A 138 8.56 -7.88 2.81
N ILE A 139 7.23 -8.00 2.93
CA ILE A 139 6.42 -8.85 2.06
C ILE A 139 5.46 -8.01 1.23
N ASN A 140 4.60 -7.21 1.83
CA ASN A 140 3.60 -6.44 1.12
C ASN A 140 4.23 -5.34 0.27
N ASP A 141 4.92 -4.39 0.87
CA ASP A 141 5.53 -3.28 0.14
C ASP A 141 6.52 -3.77 -0.92
N ARG A 142 7.42 -4.68 -0.53
CA ARG A 142 8.50 -5.13 -1.42
C ARG A 142 8.02 -6.05 -2.53
N PHE A 143 7.26 -7.09 -2.22
CA PHE A 143 6.87 -8.10 -3.21
C PHE A 143 5.49 -7.81 -3.81
N GLY A 144 4.55 -7.31 -3.03
CA GLY A 144 3.21 -6.95 -3.49
C GLY A 144 3.25 -5.79 -4.46
N THR A 145 3.69 -4.60 -4.02
CA THR A 145 3.80 -3.43 -4.89
C THR A 145 4.78 -3.66 -6.04
N GLY A 146 5.92 -4.32 -5.76
CA GLY A 146 6.93 -4.61 -6.78
C GLY A 146 6.39 -5.41 -7.95
N GLN A 147 5.49 -6.38 -7.71
CA GLN A 147 4.85 -7.15 -8.77
C GLN A 147 3.68 -6.38 -9.37
N SER A 148 2.71 -5.98 -8.57
CA SER A 148 1.43 -5.46 -9.04
C SER A 148 1.55 -4.15 -9.81
N ALA A 149 2.56 -3.31 -9.51
CA ALA A 149 2.84 -2.11 -10.29
C ALA A 149 3.25 -2.46 -11.74
N LEU A 150 4.12 -3.46 -11.91
CA LEU A 150 4.51 -3.92 -13.25
C LEU A 150 3.37 -4.66 -13.96
N ASP A 151 2.56 -5.43 -13.23
CA ASP A 151 1.37 -6.08 -13.79
C ASP A 151 0.43 -5.03 -14.39
N GLY A 152 0.22 -3.90 -13.69
CA GLY A 152 -0.59 -2.79 -14.18
C GLY A 152 0.00 -2.10 -15.40
N ILE A 153 1.30 -1.84 -15.40
CA ILE A 153 2.00 -1.20 -16.53
C ILE A 153 1.93 -2.11 -17.77
N VAL A 154 2.30 -3.38 -17.63
CA VAL A 154 2.28 -4.33 -18.75
C VAL A 154 0.85 -4.61 -19.21
N GLY A 155 -0.10 -4.76 -18.29
CA GLY A 155 -1.51 -4.96 -18.62
C GLY A 155 -2.13 -3.81 -19.41
N ALA A 156 -1.82 -2.57 -19.05
CA ALA A 156 -2.35 -1.38 -19.71
C ALA A 156 -1.70 -1.10 -21.09
N THR A 157 -0.43 -1.48 -21.28
CA THR A 157 0.36 -1.06 -22.45
C THR A 157 0.73 -2.18 -23.39
N HIS A 158 0.70 -3.44 -22.96
CA HIS A 158 1.26 -4.61 -23.66
C HIS A 158 2.74 -4.46 -24.06
N MET A 159 3.48 -3.56 -23.40
CA MET A 159 4.90 -3.33 -23.72
C MET A 159 5.79 -4.46 -23.23
N LEU A 160 6.88 -4.69 -23.96
CA LEU A 160 7.98 -5.53 -23.51
C LEU A 160 8.91 -4.68 -22.65
N LEU A 161 9.12 -5.07 -21.38
CA LEU A 161 10.03 -4.36 -20.48
C LEU A 161 11.51 -4.66 -20.77
N ALA A 162 11.83 -5.84 -21.31
CA ALA A 162 13.20 -6.18 -21.64
C ALA A 162 13.78 -5.19 -22.67
N GLY A 163 14.96 -4.64 -22.35
CA GLY A 163 15.63 -3.62 -23.17
C GLY A 163 15.13 -2.18 -22.95
N GLN A 164 14.04 -1.97 -22.18
CA GLN A 164 13.60 -0.63 -21.80
C GLN A 164 14.41 -0.08 -20.62
N THR A 165 14.47 1.24 -20.51
CA THR A 165 15.00 1.93 -19.34
C THR A 165 13.83 2.32 -18.42
N VAL A 166 13.75 1.66 -17.27
CA VAL A 166 12.76 1.94 -16.24
C VAL A 166 13.37 2.88 -15.20
N VAL A 167 12.77 4.04 -15.01
CA VAL A 167 13.15 5.01 -13.98
C VAL A 167 12.21 4.85 -12.78
N VAL A 168 12.76 4.48 -11.64
CA VAL A 168 12.04 4.34 -10.37
C VAL A 168 12.35 5.57 -9.51
N LEU A 169 11.33 6.38 -9.25
CA LEU A 169 11.43 7.58 -8.41
C LEU A 169 10.95 7.25 -6.99
N GLY A 170 11.90 7.16 -6.07
CA GLY A 170 11.74 6.68 -4.70
C GLY A 170 12.31 5.26 -4.53
N TYR A 171 13.10 5.05 -3.46
CA TYR A 171 13.74 3.75 -3.16
C TYR A 171 13.46 3.30 -1.72
N GLY A 172 12.20 3.49 -1.27
CA GLY A 172 11.67 2.84 -0.08
C GLY A 172 11.45 1.34 -0.33
N TRP A 173 10.73 0.66 0.55
CA TRP A 173 10.44 -0.77 0.40
C TRP A 173 9.73 -1.10 -0.91
N SER A 174 8.71 -0.32 -1.28
CA SER A 174 7.99 -0.49 -2.54
C SER A 174 8.87 -0.19 -3.75
N GLY A 175 9.65 0.91 -3.73
CA GLY A 175 10.56 1.27 -4.82
C GLY A 175 11.67 0.24 -5.03
N LEU A 176 12.24 -0.31 -3.95
CA LEU A 176 13.16 -1.45 -4.00
C LEU A 176 12.50 -2.65 -4.72
N GLY A 177 11.26 -2.98 -4.34
CA GLY A 177 10.52 -4.07 -4.96
C GLY A 177 10.29 -3.86 -6.45
N VAL A 178 9.85 -2.66 -6.85
CA VAL A 178 9.65 -2.28 -8.25
C VAL A 178 10.96 -2.37 -9.05
N ALA A 179 12.06 -1.81 -8.51
CA ALA A 179 13.36 -1.83 -9.17
C ALA A 179 13.88 -3.26 -9.40
N LEU A 180 13.78 -4.12 -8.37
CA LEU A 180 14.18 -5.53 -8.48
C LEU A 180 13.34 -6.29 -9.51
N ARG A 181 12.03 -6.07 -9.56
CA ARG A 181 11.13 -6.73 -10.50
C ARG A 181 11.37 -6.24 -11.94
N ALA A 182 11.53 -4.93 -12.13
CA ALA A 182 11.84 -4.35 -13.45
C ALA A 182 13.16 -4.91 -14.00
N ARG A 183 14.21 -4.98 -13.16
CA ARG A 183 15.49 -5.64 -13.52
C ARG A 183 15.29 -7.13 -13.85
N GLY A 184 14.50 -7.82 -13.06
CA GLY A 184 14.15 -9.23 -13.30
C GLY A 184 13.37 -9.47 -14.60
N ALA A 185 12.62 -8.47 -15.08
CA ALA A 185 11.95 -8.48 -16.37
C ALA A 185 12.87 -8.08 -17.55
N GLY A 186 14.14 -7.86 -17.30
CA GLY A 186 15.15 -7.55 -18.33
C GLY A 186 15.28 -6.06 -18.66
N ALA A 187 14.70 -5.18 -17.86
CA ALA A 187 14.87 -3.74 -18.01
C ALA A 187 16.22 -3.26 -17.45
N SER A 188 16.75 -2.19 -18.02
CA SER A 188 17.76 -1.35 -17.37
C SER A 188 17.05 -0.43 -16.36
N VAL A 189 17.55 -0.39 -15.12
CA VAL A 189 16.86 0.38 -14.06
C VAL A 189 17.73 1.54 -13.61
N ILE A 190 17.12 2.73 -13.58
CA ILE A 190 17.68 3.94 -12.97
C ILE A 190 16.82 4.27 -11.74
N VAL A 191 17.46 4.50 -10.61
CA VAL A 191 16.82 4.91 -9.36
C VAL A 191 17.06 6.41 -9.14
N CYS A 192 15.99 7.13 -8.78
CA CYS A 192 16.05 8.52 -8.33
C CYS A 192 15.60 8.56 -6.86
N GLU A 193 16.44 9.08 -5.98
CA GLU A 193 16.17 9.12 -4.55
C GLU A 193 16.75 10.39 -3.91
N VAL A 194 16.09 10.91 -2.87
CA VAL A 194 16.52 12.10 -2.13
C VAL A 194 17.19 11.74 -0.80
N ASP A 195 16.89 10.56 -0.24
CA ASP A 195 17.54 10.06 0.96
C ASP A 195 18.91 9.47 0.58
N PRO A 196 20.04 10.00 1.13
CA PRO A 196 21.37 9.54 0.77
C PRO A 196 21.64 8.09 1.16
N ILE A 197 21.02 7.57 2.22
CA ILE A 197 21.19 6.18 2.64
C ILE A 197 20.48 5.26 1.65
N ARG A 198 19.24 5.57 1.27
CA ARG A 198 18.49 4.82 0.27
C ARG A 198 19.14 4.86 -1.11
N ALA A 199 19.67 6.02 -1.51
CA ALA A 199 20.43 6.16 -2.75
C ALA A 199 21.70 5.28 -2.73
N LEU A 200 22.40 5.21 -1.60
CA LEU A 200 23.56 4.35 -1.41
C LEU A 200 23.18 2.86 -1.44
N GLU A 201 22.08 2.47 -0.79
CA GLU A 201 21.54 1.10 -0.87
C GLU A 201 21.26 0.71 -2.32
N ALA A 202 20.55 1.55 -3.08
CA ALA A 202 20.29 1.31 -4.51
C ALA A 202 21.57 1.12 -5.31
N ARG A 203 22.58 1.94 -5.05
CA ARG A 203 23.89 1.84 -5.71
C ARG A 203 24.61 0.54 -5.36
N MET A 204 24.56 0.09 -4.09
CA MET A 204 25.17 -1.17 -3.64
C MET A 204 24.44 -2.40 -4.20
N GLU A 205 23.14 -2.31 -4.43
CA GLU A 205 22.31 -3.33 -5.14
C GLU A 205 22.61 -3.38 -6.64
N GLY A 206 23.48 -2.50 -7.14
CA GLY A 206 23.95 -2.48 -8.54
C GLY A 206 23.07 -1.65 -9.48
N PHE A 207 22.16 -0.85 -8.97
CA PHE A 207 21.39 0.08 -9.79
C PHE A 207 22.20 1.32 -10.15
N GLU A 208 21.88 1.93 -11.30
CA GLU A 208 22.33 3.27 -11.63
C GLU A 208 21.48 4.27 -10.81
N VAL A 209 22.13 5.22 -10.15
CA VAL A 209 21.45 6.25 -9.37
C VAL A 209 21.74 7.61 -9.99
N LEU A 210 20.69 8.36 -10.35
CA LEU A 210 20.80 9.67 -11.02
C LEU A 210 19.81 10.68 -10.43
N PRO A 211 20.11 11.98 -10.55
CA PRO A 211 19.09 13.02 -10.39
C PRO A 211 17.93 12.82 -11.38
N SER A 212 16.70 13.09 -10.95
CA SER A 212 15.50 12.84 -11.75
C SER A 212 15.47 13.55 -13.09
N LEU A 213 16.02 14.77 -13.18
CA LEU A 213 16.12 15.52 -14.44
C LEU A 213 17.10 14.91 -15.46
N GLU A 214 18.13 14.22 -15.01
CA GLU A 214 19.04 13.47 -15.89
C GLU A 214 18.38 12.17 -16.34
N ALA A 215 17.72 11.47 -15.41
CA ALA A 215 16.98 10.25 -15.69
C ALA A 215 15.81 10.52 -16.68
N ALA A 216 15.17 11.69 -16.62
CA ALA A 216 14.07 12.08 -17.51
C ALA A 216 14.42 11.97 -18.99
N ALA A 217 15.64 12.32 -19.39
CA ALA A 217 16.10 12.22 -20.78
C ALA A 217 16.39 10.78 -21.23
N ARG A 218 16.46 9.83 -20.31
CA ARG A 218 16.93 8.47 -20.59
C ARG A 218 15.85 7.39 -20.42
N GLY A 219 14.83 7.68 -19.61
CA GLY A 219 13.77 6.74 -19.30
C GLY A 219 12.80 6.49 -20.45
N ASP A 220 12.31 5.26 -20.53
CA ASP A 220 11.19 4.84 -21.38
C ASP A 220 9.92 4.65 -20.53
N VAL A 221 10.09 4.22 -19.28
CA VAL A 221 9.02 4.06 -18.29
C VAL A 221 9.41 4.76 -16.99
N PHE A 222 8.53 5.57 -16.45
CA PHE A 222 8.72 6.29 -15.20
C PHE A 222 7.70 5.80 -14.18
N ILE A 223 8.18 5.34 -13.01
CA ILE A 223 7.34 4.83 -11.93
C ILE A 223 7.61 5.67 -10.69
N THR A 224 6.63 6.48 -10.28
CA THR A 224 6.70 7.25 -9.03
C THR A 224 6.20 6.41 -7.87
N VAL A 225 6.93 6.42 -6.74
CA VAL A 225 6.62 5.62 -5.55
C VAL A 225 7.24 6.24 -4.29
N THR A 226 7.12 7.56 -4.18
CA THR A 226 7.77 8.36 -3.13
C THR A 226 6.89 8.65 -1.93
N GLY A 227 5.56 8.65 -2.13
CA GLY A 227 4.59 9.18 -1.17
C GLY A 227 4.67 10.71 -1.02
N SER A 228 5.26 11.41 -2.01
CA SER A 228 5.37 12.86 -2.07
C SER A 228 4.47 13.43 -3.18
N ARG A 229 4.59 14.71 -3.47
CA ARG A 229 3.82 15.36 -4.54
C ARG A 229 4.73 15.99 -5.58
N ASP A 230 4.20 16.18 -6.80
CA ASP A 230 4.87 16.86 -7.92
C ASP A 230 6.30 16.34 -8.18
N VAL A 231 6.47 15.01 -8.10
CA VAL A 231 7.76 14.34 -8.32
C VAL A 231 8.15 14.42 -9.79
N LEU A 232 7.17 14.18 -10.69
CA LEU A 232 7.29 14.47 -12.12
C LEU A 232 6.45 15.71 -12.47
N ARG A 233 7.11 16.71 -13.07
CA ARG A 233 6.54 18.01 -13.41
C ARG A 233 7.09 18.54 -14.73
N ALA A 234 6.70 19.73 -15.16
CA ALA A 234 7.00 20.31 -16.48
C ALA A 234 8.44 20.13 -16.94
N GLU A 235 9.43 20.40 -16.06
CA GLU A 235 10.86 20.30 -16.37
C GLU A 235 11.34 18.87 -16.69
N HIS A 236 10.63 17.85 -16.18
CA HIS A 236 10.87 16.46 -16.52
C HIS A 236 10.22 16.10 -17.86
N PHE A 237 8.94 16.47 -18.03
CA PHE A 237 8.16 16.17 -19.24
C PHE A 237 8.80 16.73 -20.50
N THR A 238 9.37 17.94 -20.40
CA THR A 238 10.09 18.57 -21.54
C THR A 238 11.37 17.85 -21.94
N ARG A 239 11.90 16.94 -21.13
CA ARG A 239 13.12 16.15 -21.40
C ARG A 239 12.86 14.71 -21.81
N MET A 240 11.67 14.19 -21.53
CA MET A 240 11.32 12.80 -21.78
C MET A 240 11.33 12.46 -23.28
N LYS A 241 11.55 11.19 -23.58
CA LYS A 241 11.48 10.66 -24.95
C LYS A 241 10.04 10.67 -25.48
N ASP A 242 9.89 10.64 -26.81
CA ASP A 242 8.60 10.30 -27.43
C ASP A 242 8.19 8.89 -27.03
N GLY A 243 6.93 8.73 -26.66
CA GLY A 243 6.37 7.46 -26.23
C GLY A 243 6.61 7.10 -24.76
N ALA A 244 7.28 7.97 -23.98
CA ALA A 244 7.52 7.71 -22.55
C ALA A 244 6.23 7.39 -21.78
N VAL A 245 6.30 6.37 -20.91
CA VAL A 245 5.17 5.89 -20.11
C VAL A 245 5.32 6.39 -18.67
N LEU A 246 4.26 6.98 -18.13
CA LEU A 246 4.18 7.56 -16.79
C LEU A 246 3.22 6.74 -15.93
N ALA A 247 3.70 6.17 -14.85
CA ALA A 247 2.91 5.37 -13.91
C ALA A 247 3.13 5.85 -12.48
N ASN A 248 2.05 5.97 -11.72
CA ASN A 248 2.11 6.24 -10.30
C ASN A 248 1.87 4.95 -9.53
N ALA A 249 2.78 4.57 -8.65
CA ALA A 249 2.64 3.48 -7.68
C ALA A 249 2.56 4.00 -6.23
N GLY A 250 2.51 5.32 -6.04
CA GLY A 250 2.19 5.95 -4.76
C GLY A 250 0.68 5.92 -4.49
N HIS A 251 0.31 6.06 -3.22
CA HIS A 251 -1.08 5.95 -2.78
C HIS A 251 -2.02 6.99 -3.39
N PHE A 252 -1.59 8.25 -3.46
CA PHE A 252 -2.37 9.36 -4.03
C PHE A 252 -1.89 9.74 -5.44
N ASP A 253 -2.79 10.29 -6.24
CA ASP A 253 -2.57 10.74 -7.62
C ASP A 253 -1.86 12.10 -7.73
N VAL A 254 -1.02 12.43 -6.76
CA VAL A 254 -0.35 13.73 -6.63
C VAL A 254 1.13 13.72 -7.03
N GLU A 255 1.72 12.54 -7.28
CA GLU A 255 3.14 12.42 -7.57
C GLU A 255 3.48 12.88 -9.01
N ILE A 256 2.55 12.73 -9.94
CA ILE A 256 2.68 13.20 -11.33
C ILE A 256 1.83 14.46 -11.49
N SER A 257 2.46 15.61 -11.80
CA SER A 257 1.75 16.88 -11.96
C SER A 257 0.86 16.86 -13.21
N LEU A 258 -0.40 16.50 -13.03
CA LEU A 258 -1.39 16.52 -14.11
C LEU A 258 -1.64 17.96 -14.64
N ALA A 259 -1.50 18.96 -13.76
CA ALA A 259 -1.62 20.36 -14.13
C ALA A 259 -0.55 20.76 -15.16
N ASP A 260 0.70 20.34 -14.93
CA ASP A 260 1.81 20.62 -15.83
C ASP A 260 1.68 19.84 -17.16
N LEU A 261 1.27 18.58 -17.12
CA LEU A 261 1.01 17.79 -18.33
C LEU A 261 -0.05 18.47 -19.21
N ARG A 262 -1.16 18.89 -18.61
CA ARG A 262 -2.23 19.61 -19.32
C ARG A 262 -1.77 20.96 -19.84
N ALA A 263 -0.97 21.70 -19.06
CA ALA A 263 -0.44 22.97 -19.49
C ALA A 263 0.48 22.83 -20.71
N LEU A 264 1.32 21.78 -20.76
CA LEU A 264 2.22 21.51 -21.89
C LEU A 264 1.50 20.98 -23.13
N ALA A 265 0.47 20.18 -22.96
CA ALA A 265 -0.27 19.58 -24.07
C ALA A 265 -1.40 20.51 -24.61
N GLY A 266 -1.99 21.34 -23.75
CA GLY A 266 -3.22 22.07 -24.09
C GLY A 266 -4.34 21.07 -24.43
N ASP A 267 -5.02 21.29 -25.55
CA ASP A 267 -6.08 20.40 -26.04
C ASP A 267 -5.55 19.14 -26.76
N ARG A 268 -4.21 18.99 -26.90
CA ARG A 268 -3.58 17.86 -27.60
C ARG A 268 -3.41 16.66 -26.66
N HIS A 269 -4.51 16.19 -26.08
CA HIS A 269 -4.52 14.96 -25.29
C HIS A 269 -5.78 14.15 -25.62
N ALA A 270 -5.63 12.84 -25.62
CA ALA A 270 -6.71 11.92 -25.90
C ALA A 270 -6.47 10.56 -25.21
N GLN A 271 -7.54 9.82 -25.00
CA GLN A 271 -7.43 8.43 -24.56
C GLN A 271 -6.95 7.56 -25.74
N ALA A 272 -5.73 7.05 -25.64
CA ALA A 272 -5.12 6.18 -26.64
C ALA A 272 -5.52 4.70 -26.47
N LEU A 273 -5.57 4.23 -25.20
CA LEU A 273 -6.04 2.89 -24.81
C LEU A 273 -6.95 3.05 -23.57
N PRO A 274 -7.71 2.03 -23.18
CA PRO A 274 -8.66 2.14 -22.05
C PRO A 274 -8.08 2.72 -20.76
N LEU A 275 -6.79 2.44 -20.48
CA LEU A 275 -6.09 2.91 -19.28
C LEU A 275 -4.89 3.83 -19.58
N VAL A 276 -4.79 4.35 -20.82
CA VAL A 276 -3.68 5.18 -21.29
C VAL A 276 -4.21 6.49 -21.87
N GLU A 277 -3.92 7.59 -21.19
CA GLU A 277 -4.09 8.94 -21.73
C GLU A 277 -2.78 9.40 -22.38
N GLN A 278 -2.84 9.84 -23.62
CA GLN A 278 -1.69 10.34 -24.37
C GLN A 278 -1.73 11.87 -24.44
N TYR A 279 -0.64 12.49 -24.06
CA TYR A 279 -0.42 13.94 -24.06
C TYR A 279 0.64 14.29 -25.09
N GLU A 280 0.28 15.05 -26.14
CA GLU A 280 1.23 15.53 -27.13
C GLU A 280 1.77 16.90 -26.69
N VAL A 281 3.07 16.96 -26.39
CA VAL A 281 3.75 18.20 -26.01
C VAL A 281 4.13 19.03 -27.23
N GLU A 282 4.59 20.28 -27.04
CA GLU A 282 4.75 21.29 -28.11
C GLU A 282 5.63 20.83 -29.29
N ASP A 283 6.63 20.00 -29.06
CA ASP A 283 7.55 19.49 -30.10
C ASP A 283 7.05 18.21 -30.80
N GLY A 284 5.79 17.82 -30.57
CA GLY A 284 5.15 16.65 -31.16
C GLY A 284 5.46 15.33 -30.47
N ARG A 285 6.25 15.32 -29.38
CA ARG A 285 6.46 14.12 -28.57
C ARG A 285 5.21 13.77 -27.77
N ARG A 286 4.97 12.50 -27.57
CA ARG A 286 3.81 11.96 -26.89
C ARG A 286 4.22 11.31 -25.57
N LEU A 287 3.58 11.71 -24.50
CA LEU A 287 3.75 11.12 -23.18
C LEU A 287 2.48 10.34 -22.82
N ASN A 288 2.63 9.12 -22.32
CA ASN A 288 1.54 8.20 -22.04
C ASN A 288 1.33 8.08 -20.54
N LEU A 289 0.27 8.68 -20.01
CA LEU A 289 -0.11 8.60 -18.61
C LEU A 289 -1.01 7.39 -18.36
N LEU A 290 -0.63 6.51 -17.44
CA LEU A 290 -1.41 5.36 -17.06
C LEU A 290 -2.44 5.69 -15.98
N ALA A 291 -3.63 5.09 -16.10
CA ALA A 291 -4.69 5.12 -15.10
C ALA A 291 -4.99 6.54 -14.55
N ARG A 292 -4.85 7.58 -15.39
CA ARG A 292 -5.05 8.98 -15.01
C ARG A 292 -4.18 9.45 -13.84
N GLY A 293 -3.03 8.84 -13.61
CA GLY A 293 -2.16 9.11 -12.47
C GLY A 293 -2.57 8.43 -11.17
N GLN A 294 -3.67 7.68 -11.17
CA GLN A 294 -4.08 6.86 -10.01
C GLN A 294 -3.06 5.74 -9.75
N VAL A 295 -3.16 5.14 -8.57
CA VAL A 295 -2.28 4.04 -8.16
C VAL A 295 -2.38 2.85 -9.13
N VAL A 296 -1.34 2.64 -9.93
CA VAL A 296 -1.36 1.76 -11.11
C VAL A 296 -1.64 0.30 -10.78
N ASN A 297 -1.19 -0.19 -9.63
CA ASN A 297 -1.37 -1.57 -9.20
C ASN A 297 -2.83 -1.94 -8.89
N LEU A 298 -3.67 -0.97 -8.59
CA LEU A 298 -5.11 -1.16 -8.36
C LEU A 298 -5.95 -0.68 -9.55
N ALA A 299 -5.61 0.48 -10.11
CA ALA A 299 -6.40 1.07 -11.19
C ALA A 299 -6.17 0.39 -12.56
N ALA A 300 -5.04 -0.28 -12.74
CA ALA A 300 -4.68 -0.97 -13.99
C ALA A 300 -4.34 -2.46 -13.82
N ALA A 301 -4.41 -2.99 -12.59
CA ALA A 301 -4.23 -4.41 -12.26
C ALA A 301 -5.22 -4.85 -11.18
N GLN A 302 -5.01 -6.03 -10.61
CA GLN A 302 -5.88 -6.62 -9.59
C GLN A 302 -5.46 -6.27 -8.14
N GLY A 303 -4.52 -5.34 -7.96
CA GLY A 303 -3.91 -5.07 -6.67
C GLY A 303 -2.86 -6.12 -6.27
N HIS A 304 -2.59 -6.19 -4.97
CA HIS A 304 -1.62 -7.15 -4.46
C HIS A 304 -2.18 -8.57 -4.48
N PRO A 305 -1.36 -9.58 -4.81
CA PRO A 305 -1.79 -10.98 -4.79
C PRO A 305 -2.34 -11.39 -3.42
N ALA A 306 -3.37 -12.23 -3.40
CA ALA A 306 -3.98 -12.76 -2.18
C ALA A 306 -2.96 -13.40 -1.21
N ALA A 307 -1.86 -13.96 -1.74
CA ALA A 307 -0.78 -14.51 -0.93
C ALA A 307 -0.01 -13.46 -0.11
N VAL A 308 0.01 -12.22 -0.59
CA VAL A 308 0.61 -11.05 0.07
C VAL A 308 -0.40 -10.45 1.06
N MET A 309 -1.63 -10.18 0.61
CA MET A 309 -2.69 -9.62 1.46
C MET A 309 -3.09 -10.55 2.61
N ASP A 310 -2.78 -11.84 2.51
CA ASP A 310 -2.94 -12.83 3.60
C ASP A 310 -2.10 -12.47 4.84
N VAL A 311 -0.93 -11.86 4.65
CA VAL A 311 -0.06 -11.38 5.74
C VAL A 311 -0.57 -10.05 6.28
N SER A 312 -0.81 -9.08 5.40
CA SER A 312 -1.29 -7.75 5.76
C SER A 312 -2.61 -7.81 6.55
N PHE A 313 -3.60 -8.53 6.03
CA PHE A 313 -4.89 -8.63 6.68
C PHE A 313 -4.90 -9.55 7.92
N ALA A 314 -3.93 -10.45 8.05
CA ALA A 314 -3.68 -11.14 9.31
C ALA A 314 -3.18 -10.19 10.41
N LEU A 315 -2.24 -9.28 10.06
CA LEU A 315 -1.79 -8.21 10.95
C LEU A 315 -2.94 -7.30 11.37
N GLN A 316 -3.78 -6.88 10.42
CA GLN A 316 -4.97 -6.05 10.68
C GLN A 316 -5.94 -6.75 11.65
N ALA A 317 -6.27 -8.00 11.38
CA ALA A 317 -7.22 -8.75 12.22
C ALA A 317 -6.71 -8.93 13.66
N LEU A 318 -5.44 -9.30 13.83
CA LEU A 318 -4.85 -9.48 15.15
C LEU A 318 -4.62 -8.15 15.88
N SER A 319 -4.30 -7.08 15.15
CA SER A 319 -4.22 -5.72 15.69
C SER A 319 -5.57 -5.23 16.20
N ALA A 320 -6.66 -5.50 15.47
CA ALA A 320 -8.02 -5.17 15.93
C ALA A 320 -8.39 -5.92 17.21
N VAL A 321 -8.05 -7.21 17.31
CA VAL A 321 -8.24 -8.00 18.55
C VAL A 321 -7.42 -7.43 19.71
N HIS A 322 -6.16 -7.05 19.45
CA HIS A 322 -5.30 -6.44 20.47
C HIS A 322 -5.89 -5.13 20.99
N LEU A 323 -6.33 -4.24 20.09
CA LEU A 323 -6.98 -2.97 20.46
C LEU A 323 -8.29 -3.19 21.24
N ALA A 324 -9.08 -4.21 20.87
CA ALA A 324 -10.32 -4.55 21.56
C ALA A 324 -10.10 -5.11 22.97
N SER A 325 -8.99 -5.79 23.21
CA SER A 325 -8.70 -6.48 24.46
C SER A 325 -7.80 -5.70 25.43
N ALA A 326 -7.13 -4.65 24.96
CA ALA A 326 -6.22 -3.88 25.79
C ALA A 326 -6.98 -2.96 26.77
N ASP A 327 -6.62 -3.01 28.05
CA ASP A 327 -7.26 -2.19 29.10
C ASP A 327 -6.92 -0.69 28.95
N ALA A 328 -5.71 -0.36 28.52
CA ALA A 328 -5.28 1.01 28.24
C ALA A 328 -4.00 1.01 27.37
N LEU A 329 -4.10 1.60 26.19
CA LEU A 329 -2.97 1.95 25.36
C LEU A 329 -2.81 3.47 25.31
N ALA A 330 -1.58 3.95 25.25
CA ALA A 330 -1.35 5.39 25.11
C ALA A 330 -1.89 5.90 23.76
N PRO A 331 -2.44 7.12 23.67
CA PRO A 331 -2.81 7.70 22.40
C PRO A 331 -1.59 7.95 21.51
N GLY A 332 -1.84 8.09 20.20
CA GLY A 332 -0.82 8.34 19.18
C GLY A 332 -0.42 7.09 18.39
N VAL A 333 0.44 7.30 17.39
CA VAL A 333 0.92 6.25 16.49
C VAL A 333 1.95 5.36 17.21
N GLN A 334 1.68 4.07 17.23
CA GLN A 334 2.49 3.04 17.90
C GLN A 334 2.82 1.90 16.93
N ALA A 335 3.93 1.21 17.20
CA ALA A 335 4.26 -0.01 16.46
C ALA A 335 3.26 -1.13 16.77
N VAL A 336 2.99 -1.99 15.79
CA VAL A 336 2.32 -3.26 16.03
C VAL A 336 3.17 -4.09 17.01
N PRO A 337 2.58 -4.72 18.04
CA PRO A 337 3.34 -5.60 18.93
C PRO A 337 4.12 -6.66 18.17
N ALA A 338 5.41 -6.80 18.47
CA ALA A 338 6.29 -7.76 17.79
C ALA A 338 5.76 -9.20 17.85
N SER A 339 5.02 -9.54 18.90
CA SER A 339 4.39 -10.86 19.05
C SER A 339 3.32 -11.13 17.98
N ILE A 340 2.61 -10.09 17.52
CA ILE A 340 1.61 -10.20 16.44
C ILE A 340 2.34 -10.42 15.11
N ASP A 341 3.37 -9.64 14.83
CA ASP A 341 4.16 -9.74 13.60
C ASP A 341 4.84 -11.12 13.50
N ASP A 342 5.46 -11.58 14.58
CA ASP A 342 6.04 -12.94 14.69
C ASP A 342 4.99 -14.05 14.49
N GLU A 343 3.81 -13.91 15.10
CA GLU A 343 2.73 -14.89 14.94
C GLU A 343 2.29 -15.01 13.49
N VAL A 344 2.05 -13.88 12.83
CA VAL A 344 1.65 -13.84 11.41
C VAL A 344 2.72 -14.48 10.53
N ALA A 345 4.00 -14.13 10.75
CA ALA A 345 5.10 -14.72 10.01
C ALA A 345 5.18 -16.25 10.19
N ARG A 346 5.03 -16.76 11.42
CA ARG A 346 5.00 -18.21 11.70
C ARG A 346 3.83 -18.91 11.03
N LEU A 347 2.63 -18.35 11.13
CA LEU A 347 1.45 -18.90 10.46
C LEU A 347 1.64 -18.94 8.94
N LYS A 348 2.30 -17.90 8.38
CA LYS A 348 2.62 -17.86 6.95
C LYS A 348 3.61 -18.97 6.57
N LEU A 349 4.69 -19.16 7.31
CA LEU A 349 5.66 -20.24 7.08
C LEU A 349 4.99 -21.61 7.14
N VAL A 350 4.16 -21.87 8.16
CA VAL A 350 3.37 -23.11 8.27
C VAL A 350 2.49 -23.31 7.03
N SER A 351 1.84 -22.26 6.55
CA SER A 351 0.97 -22.33 5.36
C SER A 351 1.74 -22.66 4.06
N LEU A 352 3.03 -22.39 4.05
CA LEU A 352 3.95 -22.69 2.94
C LEU A 352 4.67 -24.05 3.11
N GLY A 353 4.44 -24.75 4.23
CA GLY A 353 5.16 -25.98 4.55
C GLY A 353 6.64 -25.76 4.88
N VAL A 354 6.99 -24.55 5.35
CA VAL A 354 8.37 -24.18 5.68
C VAL A 354 8.59 -24.32 7.18
N GLU A 355 9.56 -25.14 7.56
CA GLU A 355 10.06 -25.27 8.93
C GLU A 355 11.35 -24.44 9.07
N ILE A 356 11.53 -23.82 10.23
CA ILE A 356 12.72 -23.04 10.57
C ILE A 356 13.33 -23.55 11.87
N ASP A 357 14.62 -23.26 12.06
CA ASP A 357 15.31 -23.62 13.29
C ASP A 357 14.72 -22.93 14.53
N VAL A 358 14.80 -23.60 15.66
CA VAL A 358 14.42 -23.08 16.96
C VAL A 358 15.68 -22.91 17.81
N GLU A 359 15.83 -21.75 18.43
CA GLU A 359 16.96 -21.49 19.31
C GLU A 359 16.99 -22.45 20.51
N THR A 360 18.16 -22.99 20.76
CA THR A 360 18.40 -23.79 21.97
C THR A 360 18.33 -22.93 23.24
N PRO A 361 18.02 -23.50 24.39
CA PRO A 361 18.05 -22.76 25.66
C PRO A 361 19.38 -22.04 25.94
N GLY A 362 20.50 -22.61 25.48
CA GLY A 362 21.83 -22.00 25.57
C GLY A 362 21.97 -20.73 24.71
N GLN A 363 21.44 -20.77 23.47
CA GLN A 363 21.42 -19.60 22.59
C GLN A 363 20.54 -18.48 23.13
N GLN A 364 19.36 -18.84 23.67
CA GLN A 364 18.45 -17.86 24.31
C GLN A 364 19.10 -17.22 25.54
N ALA A 365 19.77 -18.02 26.39
CA ALA A 365 20.48 -17.55 27.57
C ALA A 365 21.65 -16.62 27.22
N TYR A 366 22.35 -16.90 26.11
CA TYR A 366 23.45 -16.05 25.62
C TYR A 366 22.97 -14.66 25.15
N ARG A 367 21.83 -14.59 24.48
CA ARG A 367 21.23 -13.29 24.09
C ARG A 367 20.85 -12.41 25.28
N GLY A 368 20.42 -13.04 26.40
CA GLY A 368 20.00 -12.31 27.60
C GLY A 368 21.15 -11.89 28.53
N ARG A 369 22.38 -12.30 28.23
CA ARG A 369 23.53 -12.03 29.08
C ARG A 369 24.68 -11.43 28.24
N TRP A 370 25.01 -10.17 28.51
CA TRP A 370 26.29 -9.65 28.11
C TRP A 370 27.35 -10.24 29.05
N SER A 371 27.99 -11.33 28.65
CA SER A 371 29.21 -11.83 29.27
C SER A 371 30.16 -12.23 28.14
N PRO A 372 31.33 -11.59 28.01
CA PRO A 372 32.36 -12.16 27.16
C PRO A 372 32.73 -13.53 27.74
N ALA A 373 32.77 -14.56 26.90
CA ALA A 373 33.24 -15.89 27.26
C ALA A 373 34.69 -15.85 27.70
#